data_880839d2a6bdf7a06af6af2ac784b3d2
#
_entry.id   880839d2a6bdf7a06af6af2ac784b3d2
#
_cell.length_a   1.000
_cell.length_b   1.000
_cell.length_c   1.000
_cell.angle_alpha   90.00
_cell.angle_beta   90.00
_cell.angle_gamma   90.00
#
_symmetry.space_group_name_H-M   'P 1'
#
loop_
_entity.id
_entity.type
_entity.pdbx_description
1 polymer ?
#
loop_
_entity_poly.entity_id
_entity_poly.type
_entity_poly.pdbx_seq_one_letter_code
_entity_poly.pdbx_strand_id
1 'polypeptide(L)'
;SGDNFYNLVVEVISDKSVGQISIILKEIEDKNGRDRSAPRFGPRSLDIDILAVDDVFGHYDGIELPRDEILKNAFVLQPLAELIPDGVHPVTGKSYQQHWIEYDKEKQKLWPIDFRWKGKL
;
A
#
# COMPACT_ATOMS: atom_id res chain seq x y z
N SER A 1 5.92 -1.46 24.46
CA SER A 1 6.76 -1.59 23.30
C SER A 1 6.40 -0.49 22.33
N GLY A 2 7.31 0.01 21.62
CA GLY A 2 7.04 1.07 20.67
C GLY A 2 6.60 0.58 19.30
N ASP A 3 6.02 -0.58 19.23
CA ASP A 3 5.77 -1.22 17.94
C ASP A 3 4.39 -0.93 17.38
N ASN A 4 4.05 0.35 17.35
CA ASN A 4 2.80 0.75 16.74
C ASN A 4 3.02 0.94 15.26
N PHE A 5 2.47 0.03 14.48
CA PHE A 5 2.46 0.15 13.03
C PHE A 5 1.15 0.75 12.60
N TYR A 6 1.25 1.75 11.78
CA TYR A 6 0.08 2.32 11.13
C TYR A 6 0.19 2.00 9.65
N ASN A 7 -0.71 1.16 9.19
CA ASN A 7 -0.81 0.85 7.78
C ASN A 7 -1.86 1.73 7.14
N LEU A 8 -1.49 2.37 6.07
CA LEU A 8 -2.35 3.31 5.38
C LEU A 8 -2.24 3.03 3.90
N VAL A 9 -3.37 3.00 3.23
CA VAL A 9 -3.40 2.89 1.77
C VAL A 9 -3.89 4.20 1.20
N VAL A 10 -3.17 4.73 0.22
CA VAL A 10 -3.54 5.96 -0.45
C VAL A 10 -3.73 5.70 -1.93
N GLU A 11 -4.63 6.46 -2.54
CA GLU A 11 -4.83 6.43 -3.97
C GLU A 11 -4.22 7.68 -4.56
N VAL A 12 -3.43 7.49 -5.61
CA VAL A 12 -2.69 8.57 -6.25
C VAL A 12 -2.98 8.55 -7.74
N ILE A 13 -3.18 9.71 -8.31
CA ILE A 13 -3.33 9.87 -9.75
C ILE A 13 -2.01 10.45 -10.29
N SER A 14 -1.45 9.80 -11.29
CA SER A 14 -0.19 10.24 -11.88
C SER A 14 -0.11 9.78 -13.32
N ASP A 15 0.61 10.55 -14.13
CA ASP A 15 0.94 10.16 -15.50
C ASP A 15 2.37 9.62 -15.61
N LYS A 16 3.02 9.43 -14.48
CA LYS A 16 4.41 8.95 -14.44
C LYS A 16 4.47 7.44 -14.56
N SER A 17 5.61 6.93 -15.02
CA SER A 17 5.85 5.49 -15.07
C SER A 17 6.00 4.92 -13.67
N VAL A 18 5.88 3.59 -13.57
CA VAL A 18 6.07 2.88 -12.30
C VAL A 18 7.44 3.20 -11.70
N GLY A 19 8.49 3.18 -12.53
CA GLY A 19 9.83 3.47 -12.05
C GLY A 19 9.98 4.90 -11.55
N GLN A 20 9.36 5.86 -12.24
CA GLN A 20 9.40 7.25 -11.80
C GLN A 20 8.68 7.45 -10.49
N ILE A 21 7.52 6.82 -10.33
CA ILE A 21 6.78 6.87 -9.07
C ILE A 21 7.61 6.25 -7.95
N SER A 22 8.24 5.11 -8.22
CA SER A 22 9.08 4.43 -7.24
C SER A 22 10.21 5.34 -6.74
N ILE A 23 10.84 6.09 -7.65
CA ILE A 23 11.89 7.02 -7.28
C ILE A 23 11.36 8.13 -6.37
N ILE A 24 10.18 8.67 -6.72
CA ILE A 24 9.55 9.72 -5.92
C ILE A 24 9.24 9.21 -4.52
N LEU A 25 8.69 8.00 -4.42
CA LEU A 25 8.35 7.42 -3.13
C LEU A 25 9.59 7.20 -2.28
N LYS A 26 10.68 6.78 -2.90
CA LYS A 26 11.94 6.60 -2.20
C LYS A 26 12.49 7.92 -1.67
N GLU A 27 12.35 8.98 -2.43
CA GLU A 27 12.76 10.30 -1.97
C GLU A 27 11.93 10.75 -0.77
N ILE A 28 10.63 10.45 -0.79
CA ILE A 28 9.75 10.76 0.34
C ILE A 28 10.16 9.97 1.57
N GLU A 29 10.47 8.70 1.40
CA GLU A 29 10.98 7.87 2.49
C GLU A 29 12.25 8.45 3.08
N ASP A 30 13.18 8.84 2.22
CA ASP A 30 14.47 9.39 2.65
C ASP A 30 14.29 10.68 3.44
N LYS A 31 13.37 11.52 3.01
CA LYS A 31 13.12 12.78 3.71
C LYS A 31 12.47 12.59 5.07
N ASN A 32 11.63 11.59 5.19
CA ASN A 32 10.80 11.40 6.39
C ASN A 32 11.32 10.30 7.30
N GLY A 33 12.04 9.34 6.76
CA GLY A 33 12.49 8.20 7.53
C GLY A 33 13.97 8.15 7.78
N ARG A 34 14.75 9.00 7.13
CA ARG A 34 16.21 8.92 7.18
C ARG A 34 16.88 10.25 7.43
N ASP A 35 16.41 10.94 8.42
CA ASP A 35 17.09 12.14 8.85
C ASP A 35 18.43 11.76 9.46
N ARG A 36 19.50 11.99 8.71
CA ARG A 36 20.83 11.61 9.14
C ARG A 36 21.43 12.56 10.16
N SER A 37 20.83 13.70 10.33
CA SER A 37 21.33 14.68 11.28
C SER A 37 20.78 14.48 12.68
N ALA A 38 19.84 13.58 12.86
CA ALA A 38 19.20 13.33 14.14
C ALA A 38 19.24 11.86 14.51
N PRO A 39 19.41 11.54 15.80
CA PRO A 39 19.34 10.14 16.22
C PRO A 39 17.94 9.59 16.01
N ARG A 40 17.90 8.33 15.72
CA ARG A 40 16.66 7.62 15.52
C ARG A 40 16.21 6.99 16.80
N PHE A 41 14.96 7.19 17.13
CA PHE A 41 14.37 6.57 18.30
C PHE A 41 13.16 5.76 17.86
N GLY A 42 13.26 4.47 18.01
CA GLY A 42 12.17 3.57 17.69
C GLY A 42 11.91 3.43 16.21
N PRO A 43 10.80 2.80 15.85
CA PRO A 43 10.46 2.47 14.47
C PRO A 43 9.88 3.69 13.75
N ARG A 44 10.74 4.55 13.29
CA ARG A 44 10.30 5.74 12.57
C ARG A 44 10.47 5.63 11.07
N SER A 45 10.81 4.45 10.60
CA SER A 45 10.95 4.25 9.17
C SER A 45 9.60 4.37 8.49
N LEU A 46 9.58 5.10 7.41
CA LEU A 46 8.42 5.16 6.55
C LEU A 46 8.70 4.24 5.37
N ASP A 47 7.88 3.20 5.22
CA ASP A 47 7.97 2.29 4.09
C ASP A 47 6.78 2.52 3.19
N ILE A 48 7.06 2.86 1.94
CA ILE A 48 6.02 3.11 0.96
C ILE A 48 6.18 2.14 -0.19
N ASP A 49 5.16 1.33 -0.43
CA ASP A 49 5.15 0.37 -1.52
C ASP A 49 4.04 0.67 -2.51
N ILE A 50 4.33 0.43 -3.78
CA ILE A 50 3.30 0.49 -4.80
C ILE A 50 2.56 -0.84 -4.76
N LEU A 51 1.27 -0.80 -4.48
CA LEU A 51 0.45 -2.00 -4.41
C LEU A 51 -0.09 -2.41 -5.76
N ALA A 52 -0.61 -1.45 -6.49
CA ALA A 52 -1.25 -1.70 -7.78
C ALA A 52 -1.26 -0.42 -8.60
N VAL A 53 -1.23 -0.57 -9.92
CA VAL A 53 -1.32 0.54 -10.87
C VAL A 53 -2.35 0.14 -11.92
N ASP A 54 -3.52 0.75 -11.89
CA ASP A 54 -4.61 0.48 -12.82
C ASP A 54 -4.87 -1.04 -12.94
N ASP A 55 -4.94 -1.56 -14.17
CA ASP A 55 -5.14 -2.97 -14.43
C ASP A 55 -3.85 -3.68 -14.86
N VAL A 56 -2.71 -3.09 -14.54
CA VAL A 56 -1.41 -3.59 -14.96
C VAL A 56 -1.00 -4.79 -14.11
N PHE A 57 -0.45 -5.84 -14.74
CA PHE A 57 0.13 -6.96 -14.01
C PHE A 57 1.43 -7.40 -14.68
N GLY A 58 2.35 -7.89 -13.85
CA GLY A 58 3.66 -8.31 -14.30
C GLY A 58 4.76 -7.51 -13.63
N HIS A 59 5.94 -7.53 -14.24
CA HIS A 59 7.09 -6.78 -13.72
C HIS A 59 7.28 -5.51 -14.53
N TYR A 60 7.30 -4.40 -13.84
CA TYR A 60 7.50 -3.08 -14.42
C TYR A 60 8.59 -2.36 -13.67
N ASP A 61 9.68 -2.08 -14.34
CA ASP A 61 10.82 -1.39 -13.73
C ASP A 61 11.31 -2.08 -12.45
N GLY A 62 11.30 -3.42 -12.47
CA GLY A 62 11.74 -4.22 -11.33
C GLY A 62 10.71 -4.41 -10.23
N ILE A 63 9.50 -3.90 -10.42
CA ILE A 63 8.43 -3.98 -9.42
C ILE A 63 7.36 -4.92 -9.92
N GLU A 64 7.00 -5.89 -9.10
CA GLU A 64 5.93 -6.82 -9.42
C GLU A 64 4.58 -6.21 -9.04
N LEU A 65 3.66 -6.20 -9.99
CA LEU A 65 2.33 -5.61 -9.82
C LEU A 65 1.25 -6.59 -10.25
N PRO A 66 0.13 -6.64 -9.57
CA PRO A 66 -0.09 -6.06 -8.24
C PRO A 66 0.71 -6.81 -7.19
N ARG A 67 0.99 -6.16 -6.06
CA ARG A 67 1.72 -6.83 -4.99
C ARG A 67 0.90 -8.00 -4.47
N ASP A 68 1.55 -9.16 -4.29
CA ASP A 68 0.81 -10.35 -3.87
C ASP A 68 0.34 -10.25 -2.41
N GLU A 69 0.95 -9.39 -1.61
CA GLU A 69 0.51 -9.18 -0.24
C GLU A 69 -0.90 -8.59 -0.14
N ILE A 70 -1.43 -8.00 -1.23
CA ILE A 70 -2.81 -7.50 -1.24
C ILE A 70 -3.78 -8.60 -0.82
N LEU A 71 -3.61 -9.80 -1.35
CA LEU A 71 -4.51 -10.90 -1.08
C LEU A 71 -4.14 -11.72 0.14
N LYS A 72 -2.97 -11.48 0.70
CA LYS A 72 -2.45 -12.27 1.81
C LYS A 72 -2.47 -11.54 3.15
N ASN A 73 -2.58 -10.22 3.13
CA ASN A 73 -2.44 -9.41 4.31
C ASN A 73 -3.66 -8.55 4.54
N ALA A 74 -4.41 -8.85 5.60
CA ALA A 74 -5.61 -8.10 5.93
C ALA A 74 -5.34 -6.63 6.18
N PHE A 75 -4.16 -6.30 6.71
CA PHE A 75 -3.79 -4.90 6.95
C PHE A 75 -3.55 -4.12 5.66
N VAL A 76 -3.45 -4.81 4.54
CA VAL A 76 -3.36 -4.19 3.21
C VAL A 76 -4.71 -4.27 2.51
N LEU A 77 -5.33 -5.43 2.49
CA LEU A 77 -6.56 -5.66 1.75
C LEU A 77 -7.73 -4.87 2.31
N GLN A 78 -7.89 -4.82 3.63
CA GLN A 78 -9.02 -4.10 4.20
C GLN A 78 -9.00 -2.61 3.87
N PRO A 79 -7.92 -1.86 4.12
CA PRO A 79 -7.93 -0.44 3.78
C PRO A 79 -8.02 -0.21 2.27
N LEU A 80 -7.46 -1.09 1.47
CA LEU A 80 -7.58 -0.99 0.02
C LEU A 80 -9.04 -1.16 -0.42
N ALA A 81 -9.74 -2.15 0.14
CA ALA A 81 -11.14 -2.38 -0.18
C ALA A 81 -12.04 -1.24 0.30
N GLU A 82 -11.67 -0.60 1.39
CA GLU A 82 -12.42 0.57 1.87
C GLU A 82 -12.19 1.79 0.99
N LEU A 83 -10.98 1.94 0.48
CA LEU A 83 -10.62 3.09 -0.35
C LEU A 83 -11.21 2.98 -1.75
N ILE A 84 -11.05 1.83 -2.38
CA ILE A 84 -11.53 1.58 -3.74
C ILE A 84 -12.26 0.24 -3.82
N PRO A 85 -13.47 0.15 -3.23
CA PRO A 85 -14.17 -1.13 -3.19
C PRO A 85 -14.49 -1.71 -4.57
N ASP A 86 -14.70 -0.85 -5.55
CA ASP A 86 -15.01 -1.28 -6.91
C ASP A 86 -13.77 -1.46 -7.77
N GLY A 87 -12.59 -1.18 -7.24
CA GLY A 87 -11.35 -1.48 -7.94
C GLY A 87 -11.22 -2.98 -8.14
N VAL A 88 -10.67 -3.36 -9.28
CA VAL A 88 -10.59 -4.78 -9.67
C VAL A 88 -9.14 -5.24 -9.65
N HIS A 89 -8.92 -6.36 -8.99
CA HIS A 89 -7.61 -7.01 -9.00
C HIS A 89 -7.34 -7.52 -10.41
N PRO A 90 -6.27 -7.09 -11.06
CA PRO A 90 -6.07 -7.39 -12.48
C PRO A 90 -5.84 -8.85 -12.80
N VAL A 91 -5.42 -9.65 -11.84
CA VAL A 91 -5.18 -11.08 -12.08
C VAL A 91 -6.43 -11.90 -11.80
N THR A 92 -7.13 -11.61 -10.69
CA THR A 92 -8.30 -12.40 -10.30
C THR A 92 -9.58 -11.96 -10.99
N GLY A 93 -9.66 -10.71 -11.42
CA GLY A 93 -10.87 -10.15 -11.99
C GLY A 93 -11.94 -9.80 -10.98
N LYS A 94 -11.68 -9.98 -9.69
CA LYS A 94 -12.63 -9.67 -8.63
C LYS A 94 -12.33 -8.30 -8.04
N SER A 95 -13.36 -7.63 -7.56
CA SER A 95 -13.18 -6.35 -6.87
C SER A 95 -12.47 -6.54 -5.54
N TYR A 96 -11.83 -5.49 -5.07
CA TYR A 96 -11.16 -5.55 -3.76
C TYR A 96 -12.18 -5.76 -2.65
N GLN A 97 -13.38 -5.22 -2.80
CA GLN A 97 -14.45 -5.47 -1.86
C GLN A 97 -14.80 -6.95 -1.80
N GLN A 98 -14.93 -7.59 -2.96
CA GLN A 98 -15.24 -9.02 -3.02
C GLN A 98 -14.13 -9.85 -2.38
N HIS A 99 -12.88 -9.51 -2.65
CA HIS A 99 -11.75 -10.18 -2.01
C HIS A 99 -11.79 -10.04 -0.50
N TRP A 100 -12.15 -8.84 -0.02
CA TRP A 100 -12.24 -8.64 1.42
C TRP A 100 -13.37 -9.44 2.05
N ILE A 101 -14.53 -9.52 1.38
CA ILE A 101 -15.65 -10.33 1.84
C ILE A 101 -15.25 -11.80 1.94
N GLU A 102 -14.49 -12.29 0.98
CA GLU A 102 -14.05 -13.69 0.93
C GLU A 102 -12.83 -13.99 1.79
N TYR A 103 -12.15 -12.97 2.25
CA TYR A 103 -10.93 -13.14 3.02
C TYR A 103 -11.21 -13.83 4.36
N ASP A 104 -10.33 -14.76 4.74
CA ASP A 104 -10.42 -15.43 6.03
C ASP A 104 -9.92 -14.48 7.13
N LYS A 105 -10.84 -13.78 7.74
CA LYS A 105 -10.52 -12.77 8.74
C LYS A 105 -9.98 -13.35 10.04
N GLU A 106 -10.08 -14.66 10.20
CA GLU A 106 -9.49 -15.31 11.38
C GLU A 106 -7.99 -15.40 11.31
N LYS A 107 -7.41 -15.25 10.12
CA LYS A 107 -5.96 -15.29 9.97
C LYS A 107 -5.27 -14.12 10.63
N GLN A 108 -5.91 -12.95 10.62
CA GLN A 108 -5.36 -11.74 11.20
C GLN A 108 -6.45 -10.96 11.87
N LYS A 109 -6.16 -10.49 13.08
CA LYS A 109 -7.09 -9.62 13.78
C LYS A 109 -6.71 -8.19 13.49
N LEU A 110 -7.72 -7.39 13.16
CA LEU A 110 -7.53 -6.00 12.82
C LEU A 110 -8.13 -5.11 13.87
N TRP A 111 -7.42 -4.05 14.19
CA TRP A 111 -7.95 -2.96 14.97
C TRP A 111 -8.51 -1.94 14.00
N PRO A 112 -9.76 -1.52 14.16
CA PRO A 112 -10.32 -0.54 13.25
C PRO A 112 -9.61 0.81 13.40
N ILE A 113 -8.98 1.23 12.33
CA ILE A 113 -8.37 2.54 12.23
C ILE A 113 -8.91 3.16 10.95
N ASP A 114 -9.49 4.33 11.07
CA ASP A 114 -10.16 4.95 9.93
C ASP A 114 -9.30 6.06 9.35
N PHE A 115 -8.33 5.68 8.52
CA PHE A 115 -7.52 6.61 7.77
C PHE A 115 -7.74 6.42 6.29
N ARG A 116 -8.17 7.46 5.62
CA ARG A 116 -8.39 7.44 4.18
C ARG A 116 -7.83 8.68 3.55
N TRP A 117 -7.15 8.49 2.45
CA TRP A 117 -6.60 9.61 1.73
C TRP A 117 -6.49 9.29 0.25
N LYS A 118 -6.85 10.26 -0.58
CA LYS A 118 -6.70 10.19 -2.03
C LYS A 118 -6.01 11.45 -2.50
N GLY A 119 -5.02 11.28 -3.37
CA GLY A 119 -4.24 12.40 -3.82
C GLY A 119 -3.67 12.24 -5.21
N LYS A 120 -2.77 13.14 -5.54
CA LYS A 120 -2.08 13.16 -6.82
C LYS A 120 -0.59 13.28 -6.61
N LEU A 121 0.15 12.69 -7.52
CA LEU A 121 1.58 12.90 -7.63
C LEU A 121 1.96 13.53 -8.95
#